data_729f12262db2fb88a08e85a86086b3b6
#
_entry.id   729f12262db2fb88a08e85a86086b3b6
#
_cell.length_a   1.000
_cell.length_b   1.000
_cell.length_c   1.000
_cell.angle_alpha   90.00
_cell.angle_beta   90.00
_cell.angle_gamma   90.00
#
_symmetry.space_group_name_H-M   'P 1'
#
loop_
_entity.id
_entity.type
_entity.pdbx_description
1 polymer ?
#
loop_
_entity_poly.entity_id
_entity_poly.type
_entity_poly.pdbx_seq_one_letter_code
_entity_poly.pdbx_strand_id
1 'polypeptide(L)'
;MANSSIIGKAKNTIIKELIKDDAIVQAIGATEIKSPEELVGTHIFNYHQNPNTINTVSTFITVQVHIPQSYMSSAKYVSTRTYVNPTIQIYILSHEKHMVVDNVPKVTENRNDYLSRLIDSKFNGYKGLGFGELSLVYNTEGSYQKDYVYRDIVFEATDLNNSLCSVE
;
A
#
# COMPACT_ATOMS: atom_id res chain seq x y z
N MET A 1 20.98 13.91 -1.37
CA MET A 1 20.27 13.22 -2.47
C MET A 1 19.26 12.27 -1.87
N ALA A 2 18.01 12.30 -2.31
CA ALA A 2 17.05 11.27 -1.89
C ALA A 2 17.56 9.90 -2.33
N ASN A 3 17.74 9.01 -1.38
CA ASN A 3 18.26 7.68 -1.67
C ASN A 3 17.11 6.77 -2.12
N SER A 4 17.00 6.51 -3.41
CA SER A 4 15.96 5.62 -3.96
C SER A 4 16.00 4.18 -3.40
N SER A 5 17.08 3.78 -2.71
CA SER A 5 17.13 2.50 -2.00
C SER A 5 16.07 2.39 -0.87
N ILE A 6 15.62 3.53 -0.34
CA ILE A 6 14.56 3.60 0.67
C ILE A 6 13.23 3.13 0.12
N ILE A 7 12.92 3.39 -1.16
CA ILE A 7 11.66 2.97 -1.79
C ILE A 7 11.50 1.46 -1.70
N GLY A 8 12.51 0.71 -2.12
CA GLY A 8 12.47 -0.75 -2.06
C GLY A 8 12.38 -1.29 -0.63
N LYS A 9 13.13 -0.68 0.31
CA LYS A 9 13.08 -1.06 1.72
C LYS A 9 11.69 -0.81 2.32
N ALA A 10 11.09 0.35 2.05
CA ALA A 10 9.75 0.69 2.54
C ALA A 10 8.70 -0.29 2.01
N LYS A 11 8.69 -0.55 0.70
CA LYS A 11 7.77 -1.52 0.09
C LYS A 11 7.92 -2.91 0.72
N ASN A 12 9.14 -3.39 0.87
CA ASN A 12 9.41 -4.70 1.47
C ASN A 12 8.98 -4.77 2.94
N THR A 13 9.16 -3.67 3.70
CA THR A 13 8.71 -3.61 5.08
C THR A 13 7.19 -3.66 5.15
N ILE A 14 6.48 -2.88 4.32
CA ILE A 14 5.02 -2.89 4.27
C ILE A 14 4.50 -4.28 3.91
N ILE A 15 5.06 -4.91 2.88
CA ILE A 15 4.66 -6.27 2.48
C ILE A 15 4.89 -7.28 3.61
N LYS A 16 6.03 -7.21 4.29
CA LYS A 16 6.29 -8.06 5.45
C LYS A 16 5.27 -7.85 6.58
N GLU A 17 4.87 -6.62 6.82
CA GLU A 17 3.85 -6.33 7.82
C GLU A 17 2.46 -6.81 7.38
N LEU A 18 2.11 -6.74 6.11
CA LEU A 18 0.86 -7.28 5.58
C LEU A 18 0.77 -8.80 5.77
N ILE A 19 1.82 -9.55 5.41
CA ILE A 19 1.82 -11.02 5.51
C ILE A 19 1.99 -11.55 6.94
N LYS A 20 2.44 -10.74 7.89
CA LYS A 20 2.46 -11.08 9.31
C LYS A 20 1.10 -10.98 10.00
N ASP A 21 0.15 -10.33 9.37
CA ASP A 21 -1.17 -10.10 9.93
C ASP A 21 -2.13 -11.18 9.43
N ASP A 22 -2.43 -12.13 10.30
CA ASP A 22 -3.30 -13.27 9.97
C ASP A 22 -4.68 -12.82 9.49
N ALA A 23 -5.22 -11.72 10.01
CA ALA A 23 -6.51 -11.20 9.59
C ALA A 23 -6.46 -10.68 8.14
N ILE A 24 -5.38 -9.99 7.75
CA ILE A 24 -5.16 -9.54 6.38
C ILE A 24 -4.96 -10.73 5.45
N VAL A 25 -4.13 -11.69 5.85
CA VAL A 25 -3.87 -12.92 5.07
C VAL A 25 -5.18 -13.68 4.82
N GLN A 26 -5.99 -13.88 5.85
CA GLN A 26 -7.30 -14.51 5.71
C GLN A 26 -8.24 -13.69 4.83
N ALA A 27 -8.27 -12.38 5.00
CA ALA A 27 -9.16 -11.49 4.25
C ALA A 27 -8.86 -11.47 2.75
N ILE A 28 -7.63 -11.70 2.32
CA ILE A 28 -7.28 -11.85 0.89
C ILE A 28 -8.03 -13.03 0.27
N GLY A 29 -8.27 -14.09 1.04
CA GLY A 29 -9.09 -15.23 0.61
C GLY A 29 -8.42 -16.10 -0.44
N ALA A 30 -7.10 -16.14 -0.48
CA ALA A 30 -6.35 -17.04 -1.35
C ALA A 30 -6.37 -18.47 -0.75
N THR A 31 -7.10 -19.37 -1.38
CA THR A 31 -7.31 -20.76 -0.87
C THR A 31 -6.19 -21.71 -1.25
N GLU A 32 -5.40 -21.36 -2.25
CA GLU A 32 -4.35 -22.20 -2.84
C GLU A 32 -2.97 -22.02 -2.17
N ILE A 33 -2.81 -21.05 -1.28
CA ILE A 33 -1.54 -20.80 -0.60
C ILE A 33 -1.34 -21.73 0.61
N LYS A 34 -0.10 -22.14 0.82
CA LYS A 34 0.29 -22.96 1.98
C LYS A 34 0.93 -22.14 3.10
N SER A 35 1.49 -20.99 2.77
CA SER A 35 2.08 -20.07 3.74
C SER A 35 1.82 -18.61 3.33
N PRO A 36 1.82 -17.65 4.28
CA PRO A 36 1.64 -16.24 3.98
C PRO A 36 2.67 -15.66 3.00
N GLU A 37 3.88 -16.21 2.97
CA GLU A 37 4.96 -15.80 2.07
C GLU A 37 4.62 -16.06 0.60
N GLU A 38 3.83 -17.06 0.30
CA GLU A 38 3.38 -17.38 -1.07
C GLU A 38 2.44 -16.33 -1.64
N LEU A 39 1.85 -15.45 -0.80
CA LEU A 39 1.09 -14.30 -1.27
C LEU A 39 1.97 -13.28 -2.01
N VAL A 40 3.26 -13.22 -1.67
CA VAL A 40 4.18 -12.26 -2.30
C VAL A 40 4.50 -12.70 -3.72
N GLY A 41 4.16 -11.84 -4.68
CA GLY A 41 4.31 -12.13 -6.12
C GLY A 41 3.15 -12.89 -6.76
N THR A 42 2.15 -13.31 -5.94
CA THR A 42 0.92 -13.94 -6.44
C THR A 42 -0.33 -13.07 -6.19
N HIS A 43 -0.45 -12.53 -4.99
CA HIS A 43 -1.57 -11.68 -4.54
C HIS A 43 -1.12 -10.33 -4.00
N ILE A 44 0.12 -10.23 -3.51
CA ILE A 44 0.71 -8.99 -3.01
C ILE A 44 1.93 -8.63 -3.85
N PHE A 45 1.91 -7.44 -4.44
CA PHE A 45 2.93 -6.97 -5.38
C PHE A 45 3.58 -5.68 -4.88
N ASN A 46 4.88 -5.53 -5.09
CA ASN A 46 5.64 -4.31 -4.84
C ASN A 46 5.71 -3.36 -6.05
N TYR A 47 4.86 -3.59 -7.03
CA TYR A 47 4.70 -2.78 -8.25
C TYR A 47 3.22 -2.74 -8.64
N HIS A 48 2.87 -1.80 -9.50
CA HIS A 48 1.51 -1.73 -10.03
C HIS A 48 1.25 -2.91 -10.96
N GLN A 49 0.44 -3.85 -10.49
CA GLN A 49 -0.01 -5.00 -11.30
C GLN A 49 -1.14 -4.55 -12.22
N ASN A 50 -0.97 -4.80 -13.51
CA ASN A 50 -2.03 -4.50 -14.47
C ASN A 50 -3.09 -5.63 -14.47
N PRO A 51 -4.32 -5.35 -14.05
CA PRO A 51 -5.38 -6.36 -14.02
C PRO A 51 -5.79 -6.88 -15.41
N ASN A 52 -5.42 -6.20 -16.50
CA ASN A 52 -5.66 -6.70 -17.86
C ASN A 52 -5.01 -8.07 -18.16
N THR A 53 -4.00 -8.43 -17.39
CA THR A 53 -3.29 -9.70 -17.52
C THR A 53 -3.78 -10.77 -16.56
N ILE A 54 -4.74 -10.42 -15.69
CA ILE A 54 -5.23 -11.30 -14.63
C ILE A 54 -6.71 -11.59 -14.90
N ASN A 55 -7.02 -12.76 -15.44
CA ASN A 55 -8.40 -13.24 -15.58
C ASN A 55 -8.85 -14.10 -14.38
N THR A 56 -8.26 -13.89 -13.21
CA THR A 56 -8.46 -14.75 -12.05
C THR A 56 -9.45 -14.09 -11.09
N VAL A 57 -10.46 -14.85 -10.67
CA VAL A 57 -11.40 -14.45 -9.62
C VAL A 57 -10.66 -14.46 -8.28
N SER A 58 -10.03 -13.37 -7.93
CA SER A 58 -9.18 -13.24 -6.74
C SER A 58 -9.08 -11.79 -6.27
N THR A 59 -8.35 -11.59 -5.16
CA THR A 59 -8.03 -10.29 -4.60
C THR A 59 -6.53 -10.07 -4.64
N PHE A 60 -6.14 -8.87 -5.03
CA PHE A 60 -4.75 -8.45 -5.17
C PHE A 60 -4.49 -7.18 -4.39
N ILE A 61 -3.30 -7.06 -3.81
CA ILE A 61 -2.82 -5.86 -3.14
C ILE A 61 -1.54 -5.41 -3.83
N THR A 62 -1.47 -4.15 -4.22
CA THR A 62 -0.24 -3.54 -4.73
C THR A 62 0.26 -2.46 -3.79
N VAL A 63 1.56 -2.43 -3.56
CA VAL A 63 2.22 -1.44 -2.71
C VAL A 63 3.13 -0.57 -3.54
N GLN A 64 2.86 0.74 -3.53
CA GLN A 64 3.64 1.75 -4.22
C GLN A 64 4.14 2.79 -3.23
N VAL A 65 5.31 3.34 -3.50
CA VAL A 65 5.88 4.45 -2.75
C VAL A 65 6.21 5.57 -3.73
N HIS A 66 5.65 6.74 -3.50
CA HIS A 66 5.87 7.92 -4.30
C HIS A 66 6.64 8.96 -3.50
N ILE A 67 7.69 9.48 -4.09
CA ILE A 67 8.43 10.64 -3.56
C ILE A 67 8.19 11.78 -4.53
N PRO A 68 7.19 12.65 -4.25
CA PRO A 68 6.90 13.75 -5.15
C PRO A 68 8.07 14.74 -5.13
N GLN A 69 8.42 15.24 -6.31
CA GLN A 69 9.37 16.35 -6.43
C GLN A 69 8.62 17.66 -6.24
N SER A 70 9.03 18.47 -5.25
CA SER A 70 8.55 19.83 -5.19
C SER A 70 9.28 20.66 -6.25
N TYR A 71 8.55 21.12 -7.27
CA TYR A 71 9.04 22.18 -8.13
C TYR A 71 8.88 23.51 -7.38
N MET A 72 9.96 24.00 -6.78
CA MET A 72 10.00 25.41 -6.43
C MET A 72 10.20 26.21 -7.72
N SER A 73 9.16 26.91 -8.15
CA SER A 73 9.29 27.90 -9.20
C SER A 73 10.33 28.96 -8.80
N SER A 74 11.43 28.97 -9.52
CA SER A 74 12.33 30.10 -9.77
C SER A 74 12.43 31.20 -8.70
N ALA A 75 12.92 30.88 -7.51
CA ALA A 75 13.61 31.88 -6.70
C ALA A 75 15.12 31.65 -6.86
N LYS A 76 15.76 32.54 -7.51
CA LYS A 76 17.14 32.46 -8.03
C LYS A 76 18.25 32.31 -6.97
N TYR A 77 17.96 32.24 -5.67
CA TYR A 77 18.97 32.37 -4.61
C TYR A 77 18.71 31.60 -3.29
N VAL A 78 17.92 30.55 -3.26
CA VAL A 78 17.86 29.75 -2.03
C VAL A 78 18.04 28.27 -2.36
N SER A 79 19.20 27.72 -1.99
CA SER A 79 19.46 26.28 -2.03
C SER A 79 18.81 25.59 -0.83
N THR A 80 17.55 25.85 -0.58
CA THR A 80 16.74 25.09 0.36
C THR A 80 16.08 23.97 -0.41
N ARG A 81 16.61 22.77 -0.23
CA ARG A 81 15.95 21.55 -0.71
C ARG A 81 14.64 21.41 0.06
N THR A 82 13.55 21.74 -0.57
CA THR A 82 12.22 21.46 0.00
C THR A 82 11.93 20.00 -0.21
N TYR A 83 11.86 19.24 0.87
CA TYR A 83 11.47 17.83 0.83
C TYR A 83 9.96 17.76 0.81
N VAL A 84 9.44 16.94 -0.06
CA VAL A 84 8.02 16.60 -0.09
C VAL A 84 7.87 15.26 0.61
N ASN A 85 6.85 15.14 1.43
CA ASN A 85 6.57 13.92 2.17
C ASN A 85 6.35 12.74 1.22
N PRO A 86 7.02 11.59 1.42
CA PRO A 86 6.71 10.41 0.63
C PRO A 86 5.30 9.94 0.94
N THR A 87 4.62 9.49 -0.09
CA THR A 87 3.33 8.84 0.04
C THR A 87 3.45 7.35 -0.23
N ILE A 88 2.68 6.59 0.52
CA ILE A 88 2.54 5.15 0.37
C ILE A 88 1.14 4.88 -0.10
N GLN A 89 1.04 4.28 -1.26
CA GLN A 89 -0.21 3.88 -1.84
C GLN A 89 -0.37 2.36 -1.75
N ILE A 90 -1.45 1.94 -1.12
CA ILE A 90 -1.86 0.54 -1.05
C ILE A 90 -3.17 0.41 -1.83
N TYR A 91 -3.10 -0.31 -2.93
CA TYR A 91 -4.21 -0.49 -3.83
C TYR A 91 -4.73 -1.92 -3.70
N ILE A 92 -5.98 -2.06 -3.29
CA ILE A 92 -6.68 -3.34 -3.19
C ILE A 92 -7.54 -3.49 -4.43
N LEU A 93 -7.40 -4.58 -5.12
CA LEU A 93 -8.15 -4.89 -6.34
C LEU A 93 -8.79 -6.26 -6.19
N SER A 94 -10.12 -6.33 -6.21
CA SER A 94 -10.87 -7.59 -6.12
C SER A 94 -11.78 -7.76 -7.32
N HIS A 95 -11.85 -8.99 -7.80
CA HIS A 95 -12.86 -9.37 -8.77
C HIS A 95 -14.26 -9.32 -8.12
N GLU A 96 -15.30 -8.85 -8.82
CA GLU A 96 -16.67 -8.72 -8.27
C GLU A 96 -17.18 -10.02 -7.64
N LYS A 97 -16.88 -11.17 -8.25
CA LYS A 97 -17.25 -12.49 -7.73
C LYS A 97 -16.50 -12.88 -6.45
N HIS A 98 -15.46 -12.14 -6.07
CA HIS A 98 -14.65 -12.39 -4.88
C HIS A 98 -14.87 -11.35 -3.78
N MET A 99 -15.90 -10.51 -3.91
CA MET A 99 -16.17 -9.43 -2.95
C MET A 99 -16.77 -9.90 -1.62
N VAL A 100 -17.40 -11.07 -1.61
CA VAL A 100 -17.95 -11.65 -0.37
C VAL A 100 -16.84 -12.24 0.48
N VAL A 101 -16.84 -11.91 1.78
CA VAL A 101 -15.92 -12.49 2.76
C VAL A 101 -16.64 -13.64 3.47
N ASP A 102 -16.48 -14.84 2.94
CA ASP A 102 -17.11 -16.06 3.45
C ASP A 102 -16.19 -16.88 4.37
N ASN A 103 -14.89 -16.58 4.31
CA ASN A 103 -13.86 -17.28 5.07
C ASN A 103 -13.52 -16.66 6.44
N VAL A 104 -14.14 -15.53 6.80
CA VAL A 104 -13.95 -14.88 8.12
C VAL A 104 -15.31 -14.74 8.82
N PRO A 105 -15.51 -15.38 9.97
CA PRO A 105 -16.79 -15.33 10.69
C PRO A 105 -17.18 -13.90 11.10
N LYS A 106 -18.48 -13.60 11.01
CA LYS A 106 -19.08 -12.32 11.45
C LYS A 106 -18.67 -11.07 10.65
N VAL A 107 -17.96 -11.20 9.55
CA VAL A 107 -17.71 -10.08 8.66
C VAL A 107 -18.92 -9.86 7.76
N THR A 108 -19.47 -8.65 7.79
CA THR A 108 -20.63 -8.24 6.97
C THR A 108 -20.24 -7.25 5.90
N GLU A 109 -19.01 -6.74 5.96
CA GLU A 109 -18.43 -5.83 4.98
C GLU A 109 -18.02 -6.58 3.71
N ASN A 110 -17.96 -5.89 2.58
CA ASN A 110 -17.32 -6.44 1.39
C ASN A 110 -15.81 -6.59 1.61
N ARG A 111 -15.16 -7.42 0.81
CA ARG A 111 -13.75 -7.77 0.98
C ARG A 111 -12.81 -6.55 0.91
N ASN A 112 -13.05 -5.63 0.00
CA ASN A 112 -12.23 -4.44 -0.13
C ASN A 112 -12.36 -3.51 1.08
N ASP A 113 -13.57 -3.32 1.61
CA ASP A 113 -13.81 -2.49 2.78
C ASP A 113 -13.19 -3.13 4.03
N TYR A 114 -13.35 -4.44 4.18
CA TYR A 114 -12.77 -5.17 5.29
C TYR A 114 -11.24 -5.11 5.29
N LEU A 115 -10.60 -5.39 4.14
CA LEU A 115 -9.15 -5.26 3.97
C LEU A 115 -8.68 -3.82 4.21
N SER A 116 -9.39 -2.85 3.67
CA SER A 116 -9.08 -1.43 3.86
C SER A 116 -9.07 -1.04 5.33
N ARG A 117 -10.05 -1.47 6.10
CA ARG A 117 -10.14 -1.22 7.54
C ARG A 117 -8.98 -1.87 8.32
N LEU A 118 -8.61 -3.10 7.96
CA LEU A 118 -7.46 -3.77 8.58
C LEU A 118 -6.15 -3.05 8.26
N ILE A 119 -5.96 -2.63 7.02
CA ILE A 119 -4.77 -1.91 6.55
C ILE A 119 -4.68 -0.54 7.22
N ASP A 120 -5.79 0.20 7.30
CA ASP A 120 -5.83 1.49 8.00
C ASP A 120 -5.47 1.31 9.49
N SER A 121 -6.10 0.37 10.17
CA SER A 121 -5.81 0.09 11.59
C SER A 121 -4.33 -0.28 11.83
N LYS A 122 -3.67 -0.88 10.84
CA LYS A 122 -2.28 -1.31 10.96
C LYS A 122 -1.28 -0.20 10.65
N PHE A 123 -1.55 0.60 9.63
CA PHE A 123 -0.57 1.55 9.11
C PHE A 123 -0.81 3.01 9.51
N ASN A 124 -2.02 3.39 9.91
CA ASN A 124 -2.28 4.73 10.44
C ASN A 124 -1.61 4.88 11.81
N GLY A 125 -0.65 5.79 11.91
CA GLY A 125 0.23 5.92 13.08
C GLY A 125 1.49 5.04 13.06
N TYR A 126 1.73 4.28 12.00
CA TYR A 126 2.88 3.38 11.92
C TYR A 126 4.20 4.14 11.72
N LYS A 127 5.24 3.76 12.49
CA LYS A 127 6.57 4.42 12.51
C LYS A 127 7.73 3.54 12.00
N GLY A 128 7.44 2.30 11.62
CA GLY A 128 8.46 1.29 11.32
C GLY A 128 9.18 1.44 9.97
N LEU A 129 8.87 2.48 9.19
CA LEU A 129 9.49 2.69 7.87
C LEU A 129 10.80 3.50 7.92
N GLY A 130 11.10 4.13 9.06
CA GLY A 130 12.32 4.93 9.23
C GLY A 130 12.23 6.35 8.67
N PHE A 131 11.06 6.79 8.20
CA PHE A 131 10.84 8.15 7.70
C PHE A 131 9.59 8.82 8.27
N GLY A 132 9.36 8.63 9.57
CA GLY A 132 8.28 9.25 10.31
C GLY A 132 7.05 8.39 10.49
N GLU A 133 6.00 9.02 10.96
CA GLU A 133 4.70 8.41 11.22
C GLU A 133 3.82 8.50 9.98
N LEU A 134 3.14 7.41 9.66
CA LEU A 134 2.18 7.40 8.57
C LEU A 134 0.83 7.96 9.03
N SER A 135 0.26 8.83 8.23
CA SER A 135 -1.11 9.35 8.42
C SER A 135 -1.95 9.07 7.19
N LEU A 136 -3.16 8.58 7.39
CA LEU A 136 -4.09 8.36 6.30
C LEU A 136 -4.45 9.70 5.62
N VAL A 137 -4.28 9.76 4.31
CA VAL A 137 -4.62 10.93 3.49
C VAL A 137 -5.98 10.75 2.83
N TYR A 138 -6.17 9.61 2.18
CA TYR A 138 -7.46 9.24 1.62
C TYR A 138 -7.62 7.72 1.49
N ASN A 139 -8.88 7.32 1.39
CA ASN A 139 -9.30 5.95 1.17
C ASN A 139 -10.54 5.98 0.28
N THR A 140 -10.37 5.74 -1.01
CA THR A 140 -11.41 5.87 -2.02
C THR A 140 -11.66 4.56 -2.73
N GLU A 141 -12.88 4.38 -3.24
CA GLU A 141 -13.22 3.21 -4.05
C GLU A 141 -13.56 3.59 -5.48
N GLY A 142 -13.49 2.60 -6.35
CA GLY A 142 -13.88 2.73 -7.73
C GLY A 142 -13.92 1.36 -8.43
N SER A 143 -14.28 1.39 -9.70
CA SER A 143 -14.27 0.20 -10.54
C SER A 143 -13.12 0.28 -11.54
N TYR A 144 -12.53 -0.87 -11.83
CA TYR A 144 -11.53 -1.01 -12.86
C TYR A 144 -12.04 -2.03 -13.90
N GLN A 145 -12.26 -1.55 -15.10
CA GLN A 145 -12.92 -2.33 -16.16
C GLN A 145 -14.28 -2.88 -15.74
N LYS A 146 -14.71 -3.99 -16.34
CA LYS A 146 -16.04 -4.53 -16.13
C LYS A 146 -16.19 -5.36 -14.86
N ASP A 147 -15.11 -6.02 -14.45
CA ASP A 147 -15.21 -7.13 -13.49
C ASP A 147 -14.41 -6.91 -12.19
N TYR A 148 -13.75 -5.75 -12.03
CA TYR A 148 -12.92 -5.46 -10.85
C TYR A 148 -13.35 -4.19 -10.14
N VAL A 149 -13.34 -4.28 -8.82
CA VAL A 149 -13.56 -3.16 -7.90
C VAL A 149 -12.28 -2.93 -7.13
N TYR A 150 -11.91 -1.67 -6.94
CA TYR A 150 -10.72 -1.33 -6.17
C TYR A 150 -11.00 -0.43 -5.00
N ARG A 151 -10.07 -0.46 -4.05
CA ARG A 151 -9.91 0.51 -2.97
C ARG A 151 -8.49 1.06 -3.00
N ASP A 152 -8.38 2.36 -3.06
CA ASP A 152 -7.10 3.09 -3.10
C ASP A 152 -6.89 3.80 -1.76
N ILE A 153 -5.85 3.37 -1.04
CA ILE A 153 -5.52 3.86 0.30
C ILE A 153 -4.17 4.54 0.22
N VAL A 154 -4.12 5.81 0.60
CA VAL A 154 -2.88 6.57 0.60
C VAL A 154 -2.57 7.09 1.99
N PHE A 155 -1.35 6.81 2.42
CA PHE A 155 -0.75 7.35 3.62
C PHE A 155 0.37 8.32 3.24
N GLU A 156 0.54 9.36 4.03
CA GLU A 156 1.66 10.30 3.93
C GLU A 156 2.54 10.17 5.17
N ALA A 157 3.86 10.23 4.98
CA ALA A 157 4.79 10.27 6.09
C ALA A 157 4.97 11.70 6.59
N THR A 158 4.86 11.90 7.90
CA THR A 158 4.84 13.25 8.52
C THR A 158 6.22 13.83 8.84
N ASP A 159 7.30 13.02 8.80
CA ASP A 159 8.64 13.51 9.14
C ASP A 159 9.72 12.94 8.22
N LEU A 160 10.20 13.76 7.33
CA LEU A 160 11.31 13.47 6.41
C LEU A 160 12.66 14.02 6.86
N ASN A 161 12.68 14.85 7.89
CA ASN A 161 13.87 15.66 8.15
C ASN A 161 15.09 14.87 8.65
N ASN A 162 14.92 13.67 9.15
CA ASN A 162 16.00 12.93 9.79
C ASN A 162 16.51 11.70 9.03
N SER A 163 15.76 11.12 8.08
CA SER A 163 16.12 9.82 7.52
C SER A 163 16.53 9.82 6.04
N LEU A 164 16.12 10.84 5.28
CA LEU A 164 16.55 10.98 3.88
C LEU A 164 17.80 11.83 3.72
N CYS A 165 18.27 12.46 4.79
CA CYS A 165 19.38 13.40 4.79
C CYS A 165 20.57 12.99 5.65
N SER A 166 20.68 11.73 6.08
CA SER A 166 21.97 11.25 6.62
C SER A 166 22.97 11.24 5.49
N VAL A 167 23.67 12.36 5.37
CA VAL A 167 24.87 12.51 4.57
C VAL A 167 26.00 11.98 5.44
N GLU A 168 26.63 10.91 5.07
CA GLU A 168 28.05 10.76 5.28
C GLU A 168 28.79 11.40 4.12
#